data_cb85f1907d69e941449172a965552d8c
#
_entry.id   cb85f1907d69e941449172a965552d8c
#
_cell.length_a   1.000
_cell.length_b   1.000
_cell.length_c   1.000
_cell.angle_alpha   90.00
_cell.angle_beta   90.00
_cell.angle_gamma   90.00
#
_symmetry.space_group_name_H-M   'P 1'
#
loop_
_entity.id
_entity.type
_entity.pdbx_description
1 polymer ?
#
loop_
_entity_poly.entity_id
_entity_poly.type
_entity_poly.pdbx_seq_one_letter_code
_entity_poly.pdbx_strand_id
1 'polypeptide(L)'
;VAVVAPDGKKYQLNKDFNINSYSGEVTRRWVLYGPEGGNLPISGNYTFEFAEDGKVILADTIEYIQNKISFPTGIMWERKGNDLYVEWVPPAGVEDSMWYKVIAWNLPGTPQIFISKVFSWDAQSALLENVTFTEMGNYSLNVAIFFKEGYAYSNYTFLTL
;
A
#
# COMPACT_ATOMS: atom_id res chain seq x y z
N VAL A 1 -17.89 12.66 10.42
CA VAL A 1 -16.51 12.67 10.93
C VAL A 1 -15.70 13.67 10.14
N ALA A 2 -14.87 14.45 10.81
CA ALA A 2 -13.95 15.38 10.16
C ALA A 2 -12.54 15.16 10.67
N VAL A 3 -11.54 15.65 9.93
CA VAL A 3 -10.16 15.70 10.35
C VAL A 3 -9.64 17.13 10.23
N VAL A 4 -8.98 17.60 11.30
CA VAL A 4 -8.21 18.85 11.29
C VAL A 4 -6.75 18.48 11.03
N ALA A 5 -6.21 18.96 9.91
CA ALA A 5 -4.84 18.70 9.49
C ALA A 5 -3.84 19.62 10.22
N PRO A 6 -2.53 19.34 10.16
CA PRO A 6 -1.50 20.14 10.83
C PRO A 6 -1.46 21.61 10.38
N ASP A 7 -1.94 21.93 9.19
CA ASP A 7 -2.08 23.29 8.67
C ASP A 7 -3.32 24.03 9.20
N GLY A 8 -4.08 23.40 10.11
CA GLY A 8 -5.30 23.93 10.70
C GLY A 8 -6.56 23.80 9.84
N LYS A 9 -6.44 23.29 8.62
CA LYS A 9 -7.62 23.08 7.77
C LYS A 9 -8.42 21.88 8.23
N LYS A 10 -9.73 22.03 8.16
CA LYS A 10 -10.69 20.97 8.49
C LYS A 10 -11.29 20.38 7.22
N TYR A 11 -11.21 19.05 7.13
CA TYR A 11 -11.72 18.26 6.01
C TYR A 11 -12.83 17.32 6.49
N GLN A 12 -13.91 17.26 5.73
CA GLN A 12 -14.99 16.31 5.96
C GLN A 12 -14.58 14.95 5.41
N LEU A 13 -14.66 13.89 6.23
CA LEU A 13 -14.37 12.53 5.79
C LEU A 13 -15.65 11.84 5.30
N ASN A 14 -15.51 11.08 4.22
CA ASN A 14 -16.58 10.27 3.67
C ASN A 14 -16.55 8.87 4.30
N LYS A 15 -17.72 8.37 4.65
CA LYS A 15 -17.85 6.98 5.11
C LYS A 15 -17.73 6.04 3.92
N ASP A 16 -16.86 5.07 4.03
CA ASP A 16 -16.62 4.06 3.03
C ASP A 16 -16.66 2.65 3.64
N PHE A 17 -16.90 1.67 2.78
CA PHE A 17 -16.92 0.27 3.15
C PHE A 17 -15.97 -0.49 2.24
N ASN A 18 -15.08 -1.26 2.84
CA ASN A 18 -14.27 -2.22 2.13
C ASN A 18 -14.74 -3.63 2.49
N ILE A 19 -15.04 -4.44 1.49
CA ILE A 19 -15.39 -5.84 1.68
C ILE A 19 -14.18 -6.66 1.21
N ASN A 20 -13.60 -7.40 2.13
CA ASN A 20 -12.58 -8.36 1.77
C ASN A 20 -13.23 -9.50 0.98
N SER A 21 -12.91 -9.61 -0.30
CA SER A 21 -13.50 -10.60 -1.22
C SER A 21 -13.19 -12.05 -0.84
N TYR A 22 -12.18 -12.31 -0.02
CA TYR A 22 -11.79 -13.66 0.42
C TYR A 22 -12.46 -14.06 1.74
N SER A 23 -12.50 -13.15 2.71
CA SER A 23 -13.05 -13.44 4.04
C SER A 23 -14.51 -13.01 4.21
N GLY A 24 -15.03 -12.19 3.32
CA GLY A 24 -16.33 -11.53 3.49
C GLY A 24 -16.34 -10.45 4.57
N GLU A 25 -15.20 -10.17 5.17
CA GLU A 25 -15.09 -9.18 6.24
C GLU A 25 -15.41 -7.78 5.72
N VAL A 26 -16.30 -7.09 6.42
CA VAL A 26 -16.67 -5.70 6.10
C VAL A 26 -15.92 -4.76 7.03
N THR A 27 -14.96 -4.03 6.47
CA THR A 27 -14.26 -2.96 7.19
C THR A 27 -14.92 -1.63 6.89
N ARG A 28 -15.32 -0.92 7.94
CA ARG A 28 -15.81 0.47 7.85
C ARG A 28 -14.62 1.40 8.01
N ARG A 29 -14.51 2.37 7.12
CA ARG A 29 -13.44 3.38 7.17
C ARG A 29 -13.96 4.76 6.84
N TRP A 30 -13.22 5.77 7.24
CA TRP A 30 -13.45 7.15 6.90
C TRP A 30 -12.32 7.61 5.99
N VAL A 31 -12.64 8.18 4.85
CA VAL A 31 -11.67 8.52 3.81
C VAL A 31 -11.86 9.94 3.31
N LEU A 32 -10.76 10.58 2.96
CA LEU A 32 -10.74 11.85 2.25
C LEU A 32 -10.45 11.57 0.79
N TYR A 33 -11.37 11.93 -0.10
CA TYR A 33 -11.23 11.75 -1.53
C TYR A 33 -10.99 13.07 -2.26
N GLY A 34 -10.34 12.98 -3.41
CA GLY A 34 -10.27 14.04 -4.40
C GLY A 34 -9.29 15.17 -4.11
N PRO A 35 -9.43 16.28 -4.82
CA PRO A 35 -8.48 17.39 -4.76
C PRO A 35 -8.46 18.10 -3.41
N GLU A 36 -9.48 17.92 -2.58
CA GLU A 36 -9.51 18.48 -1.22
C GLU A 36 -8.37 17.95 -0.34
N GLY A 37 -7.93 16.71 -0.58
CA GLY A 37 -6.76 16.11 0.07
C GLY A 37 -5.42 16.50 -0.52
N GLY A 38 -5.39 17.15 -1.64
CA GLY A 38 -4.28 17.63 -2.47
C GLY A 38 -2.84 17.31 -2.06
N ASN A 39 -2.32 18.03 -1.08
CA ASN A 39 -0.95 17.86 -0.59
C ASN A 39 -0.85 17.05 0.71
N LEU A 40 -1.94 16.44 1.16
CA LEU A 40 -1.92 15.58 2.33
C LEU A 40 -1.47 14.14 1.96
N PRO A 41 -0.91 13.39 2.93
CA PRO A 41 -0.62 13.83 4.31
C PRO A 41 0.70 14.61 4.43
N ILE A 42 0.71 15.64 5.29
CA ILE A 42 1.92 16.34 5.73
C ILE A 42 2.24 15.94 7.17
N SER A 43 3.50 15.98 7.57
CA SER A 43 3.87 15.66 8.96
C SER A 43 3.23 16.62 9.96
N GLY A 44 2.81 16.10 11.09
CA GLY A 44 2.23 16.83 12.20
C GLY A 44 0.99 16.15 12.80
N ASN A 45 0.31 16.87 13.68
CA ASN A 45 -0.84 16.35 14.41
C ASN A 45 -2.12 16.45 13.60
N TYR A 46 -2.82 15.32 13.46
CA TYR A 46 -4.14 15.21 12.87
C TYR A 46 -5.16 14.96 13.97
N THR A 47 -6.14 15.86 14.11
CA THR A 47 -7.23 15.67 15.09
C THR A 47 -8.48 15.18 14.35
N PHE A 48 -8.92 13.98 14.68
CA PHE A 48 -10.17 13.39 14.20
C PHE A 48 -11.31 13.77 15.11
N GLU A 49 -12.34 14.37 14.55
CA GLU A 49 -13.52 14.84 15.27
C GLU A 49 -14.75 14.02 14.86
N PHE A 50 -15.40 13.45 15.86
CA PHE A 50 -16.70 12.77 15.71
C PHE A 50 -17.78 13.69 16.25
N ALA A 51 -18.73 14.06 15.41
CA ALA A 51 -19.81 14.98 15.78
C ALA A 51 -21.18 14.33 15.60
N GLU A 52 -22.09 14.64 16.50
CA GLU A 52 -23.51 14.33 16.44
C GLU A 52 -24.29 15.63 16.62
N ASP A 53 -25.28 15.86 15.75
CA ASP A 53 -26.11 17.07 15.72
C ASP A 53 -25.28 18.39 15.71
N GLY A 54 -24.15 18.35 14.99
CA GLY A 54 -23.27 19.52 14.87
C GLY A 54 -22.34 19.76 16.07
N LYS A 55 -22.45 18.98 17.14
CA LYS A 55 -21.60 19.08 18.32
C LYS A 55 -20.54 17.97 18.32
N VAL A 56 -19.27 18.33 18.48
CA VAL A 56 -18.18 17.36 18.64
C VAL A 56 -18.38 16.61 19.96
N ILE A 57 -18.54 15.29 19.88
CA ILE A 57 -18.75 14.39 21.02
C ILE A 57 -17.47 13.62 21.39
N LEU A 58 -16.55 13.48 20.43
CA LEU A 58 -15.27 12.82 20.63
C LEU A 58 -14.25 13.45 19.68
N ALA A 59 -13.05 13.70 20.20
CA ALA A 59 -11.90 14.09 19.38
C ALA A 59 -10.69 13.25 19.82
N ASP A 60 -9.89 12.82 18.83
CA ASP A 60 -8.65 12.08 19.05
C ASP A 60 -7.56 12.64 18.14
N THR A 61 -6.34 12.72 18.62
CA THR A 61 -5.21 13.31 17.92
C THR A 61 -4.12 12.27 17.68
N ILE A 62 -3.73 12.12 16.44
CA ILE A 62 -2.65 11.22 16.00
C ILE A 62 -1.54 12.06 15.41
N GLU A 63 -0.33 11.87 15.88
CA GLU A 63 0.86 12.41 15.22
C GLU A 63 1.18 11.56 13.99
N TYR A 64 1.27 12.21 12.84
CA TYR A 64 1.75 11.60 11.61
C TYR A 64 3.12 12.14 11.26
N ILE A 65 4.08 11.26 11.10
CA ILE A 65 5.42 11.58 10.61
C ILE A 65 5.52 11.05 9.19
N GLN A 66 5.65 11.95 8.23
CA GLN A 66 5.85 11.55 6.85
C GLN A 66 7.25 10.95 6.69
N ASN A 67 7.35 9.64 6.79
CA ASN A 67 8.53 8.93 6.35
C ASN A 67 8.59 8.99 4.83
N LYS A 68 9.53 9.77 4.31
CA LYS A 68 9.78 9.89 2.87
C LYS A 68 10.58 8.70 2.37
N ILE A 69 10.08 7.50 2.62
CA ILE A 69 10.63 6.32 1.95
C ILE A 69 10.06 6.30 0.55
N SER A 70 10.94 6.36 -0.41
CA SER A 70 10.58 6.17 -1.81
C SER A 70 10.17 4.71 -2.04
N PHE A 71 9.66 4.40 -3.19
CA PHE A 71 9.30 3.05 -3.56
C PHE A 71 10.48 2.32 -4.25
N PRO A 72 10.52 0.97 -4.22
CA PRO A 72 11.48 0.18 -4.98
C PRO A 72 11.41 0.50 -6.47
N THR A 73 12.56 0.54 -7.13
CA THR A 73 12.69 0.86 -8.56
C THR A 73 13.46 -0.24 -9.29
N GLY A 74 13.63 -0.12 -10.61
CA GLY A 74 14.46 -1.03 -11.39
C GLY A 74 13.98 -2.48 -11.33
N ILE A 75 12.67 -2.70 -11.28
CA ILE A 75 12.11 -4.05 -11.17
C ILE A 75 12.43 -4.84 -12.42
N MET A 76 13.18 -5.93 -12.26
CA MET A 76 13.46 -6.92 -13.28
C MET A 76 12.93 -8.27 -12.86
N TRP A 77 12.60 -9.12 -13.82
CA TRP A 77 12.10 -10.44 -13.54
C TRP A 77 12.53 -11.45 -14.60
N GLU A 78 12.65 -12.70 -14.19
CA GLU A 78 12.95 -13.82 -15.06
C GLU A 78 12.13 -15.03 -14.62
N ARG A 79 11.48 -15.70 -15.56
CA ARG A 79 10.79 -16.97 -15.31
C ARG A 79 11.72 -18.14 -15.61
N LYS A 80 11.85 -19.07 -14.66
CA LYS A 80 12.60 -20.33 -14.79
C LYS A 80 11.67 -21.50 -14.45
N GLY A 81 11.05 -22.08 -15.47
CA GLY A 81 10.04 -23.12 -15.25
C GLY A 81 8.81 -22.56 -14.53
N ASN A 82 8.53 -23.10 -13.34
CA ASN A 82 7.44 -22.64 -12.48
C ASN A 82 7.89 -21.58 -11.47
N ASP A 83 9.16 -21.19 -11.49
CA ASP A 83 9.69 -20.22 -10.55
C ASP A 83 9.78 -18.85 -11.21
N LEU A 84 9.59 -17.81 -10.40
CA LEU A 84 9.76 -16.41 -10.80
C LEU A 84 10.88 -15.79 -9.97
N TYR A 85 11.94 -15.39 -10.61
CA TYR A 85 13.00 -14.59 -10.02
C TYR A 85 12.72 -13.11 -10.24
N VAL A 86 12.81 -12.31 -9.18
CA VAL A 86 12.53 -10.87 -9.21
C VAL A 86 13.67 -10.13 -8.55
N GLU A 87 14.15 -9.08 -9.18
CA GLU A 87 15.16 -8.16 -8.64
C GLU A 87 14.61 -6.74 -8.58
N TRP A 88 15.14 -5.93 -7.65
CA TRP A 88 14.79 -4.53 -7.50
C TRP A 88 15.94 -3.72 -6.91
N VAL A 89 15.87 -2.40 -7.09
CA VAL A 89 16.74 -1.44 -6.42
C VAL A 89 15.99 -0.93 -5.18
N PRO A 90 16.52 -1.16 -3.97
CA PRO A 90 15.94 -0.63 -2.75
C PRO A 90 15.89 0.89 -2.76
N PRO A 91 14.86 1.51 -2.17
CA PRO A 91 14.84 2.96 -1.96
C PRO A 91 15.85 3.37 -0.87
N ALA A 92 16.26 4.62 -0.88
CA ALA A 92 17.04 5.17 0.22
C ALA A 92 16.22 5.22 1.52
N GLY A 93 16.89 5.04 2.66
CA GLY A 93 16.26 5.11 3.98
C GLY A 93 15.58 3.82 4.44
N VAL A 94 15.88 2.68 3.81
CA VAL A 94 15.41 1.37 4.26
C VAL A 94 16.16 0.97 5.53
N GLU A 95 15.42 0.49 6.52
CA GLU A 95 15.90 0.12 7.85
C GLU A 95 15.49 -1.32 8.21
N ASP A 96 16.13 -1.91 9.20
CA ASP A 96 15.93 -3.30 9.66
C ASP A 96 14.52 -3.60 10.20
N SER A 97 13.76 -2.57 10.53
CA SER A 97 12.35 -2.67 10.92
C SER A 97 11.39 -2.85 9.73
N MET A 98 11.91 -2.80 8.50
CA MET A 98 11.13 -2.85 7.26
C MET A 98 11.25 -4.23 6.59
N TRP A 99 10.35 -4.53 5.66
CA TRP A 99 10.35 -5.77 4.90
C TRP A 99 9.73 -5.61 3.53
N TYR A 100 10.07 -6.50 2.62
CA TYR A 100 9.52 -6.50 1.26
C TYR A 100 8.49 -7.59 1.04
N LYS A 101 7.58 -7.34 0.11
CA LYS A 101 6.75 -8.35 -0.55
C LYS A 101 6.75 -8.11 -2.05
N VAL A 102 6.72 -9.20 -2.80
CA VAL A 102 6.43 -9.16 -4.24
C VAL A 102 4.97 -9.49 -4.45
N ILE A 103 4.26 -8.69 -5.23
CA ILE A 103 2.82 -8.82 -5.45
C ILE A 103 2.56 -8.88 -6.94
N ALA A 104 1.87 -9.91 -7.39
CA ALA A 104 1.42 -10.05 -8.75
C ALA A 104 -0.10 -9.96 -8.85
N TRP A 105 -0.58 -9.32 -9.91
CA TRP A 105 -1.98 -9.10 -10.18
C TRP A 105 -2.32 -9.60 -11.58
N ASN A 106 -3.49 -10.21 -11.72
CA ASN A 106 -4.04 -10.53 -13.04
C ASN A 106 -4.60 -9.25 -13.69
N LEU A 107 -4.32 -9.01 -14.96
CA LEU A 107 -4.90 -7.90 -15.72
C LEU A 107 -6.01 -8.42 -16.67
N PRO A 108 -7.11 -7.68 -16.74
CA PRO A 108 -7.44 -6.44 -16.08
C PRO A 108 -7.90 -6.58 -14.63
N GLY A 109 -7.05 -6.10 -13.75
CA GLY A 109 -7.43 -5.45 -12.50
C GLY A 109 -7.94 -6.25 -11.33
N THR A 110 -8.10 -7.55 -11.31
CA THR A 110 -8.42 -8.28 -10.07
C THR A 110 -8.75 -9.75 -10.31
N PRO A 111 -8.57 -10.61 -9.39
CA PRO A 111 -8.03 -10.48 -8.04
C PRO A 111 -6.52 -10.58 -7.99
N GLN A 112 -5.93 -10.17 -6.87
CA GLN A 112 -4.54 -10.46 -6.55
C GLN A 112 -4.29 -11.96 -6.67
N ILE A 113 -3.35 -12.36 -7.53
CA ILE A 113 -3.09 -13.78 -7.81
C ILE A 113 -2.09 -14.34 -6.83
N PHE A 114 -1.20 -13.49 -6.34
CA PHE A 114 -0.06 -13.95 -5.60
C PHE A 114 0.51 -12.85 -4.69
N ILE A 115 0.70 -13.19 -3.43
CA ILE A 115 1.51 -12.42 -2.49
C ILE A 115 2.66 -13.30 -2.06
N SER A 116 3.87 -12.82 -2.23
CA SER A 116 5.07 -13.53 -1.80
C SER A 116 5.18 -13.60 -0.28
N LYS A 117 6.10 -14.44 0.15
CA LYS A 117 6.63 -14.41 1.51
C LYS A 117 7.25 -13.04 1.82
N VAL A 118 7.39 -12.75 3.09
CA VAL A 118 8.13 -11.59 3.59
C VAL A 118 9.62 -11.80 3.31
N PHE A 119 10.26 -10.78 2.74
CA PHE A 119 11.70 -10.72 2.52
C PHE A 119 12.31 -9.66 3.44
N SER A 120 13.54 -9.89 3.85
CA SER A 120 14.30 -8.98 4.71
C SER A 120 14.45 -7.58 4.08
N TRP A 121 14.66 -6.58 4.90
CA TRP A 121 14.86 -5.19 4.52
C TRP A 121 16.07 -4.97 3.60
N ASP A 122 17.11 -5.81 3.72
CA ASP A 122 18.32 -5.79 2.90
C ASP A 122 18.21 -6.61 1.61
N ALA A 123 17.07 -7.28 1.38
CA ALA A 123 16.84 -8.04 0.16
C ALA A 123 16.76 -7.14 -1.07
N GLN A 124 17.42 -7.56 -2.14
CA GLN A 124 17.39 -6.92 -3.46
C GLN A 124 16.84 -7.85 -4.53
N SER A 125 16.51 -9.07 -4.15
CA SER A 125 15.92 -10.08 -5.03
C SER A 125 15.08 -11.07 -4.24
N ALA A 126 14.24 -11.80 -4.97
CA ALA A 126 13.40 -12.87 -4.45
C ALA A 126 13.28 -13.99 -5.48
N LEU A 127 13.39 -15.23 -5.01
CA LEU A 127 12.95 -16.41 -5.76
C LEU A 127 11.57 -16.81 -5.24
N LEU A 128 10.60 -16.77 -6.13
CA LEU A 128 9.23 -17.19 -5.86
C LEU A 128 9.05 -18.57 -6.49
N GLU A 129 9.05 -19.59 -5.65
CA GLU A 129 8.96 -20.98 -6.09
C GLU A 129 7.51 -21.39 -6.38
N ASN A 130 7.32 -22.19 -7.41
CA ASN A 130 6.03 -22.80 -7.78
C ASN A 130 4.90 -21.76 -7.99
N VAL A 131 5.20 -20.64 -8.65
CA VAL A 131 4.21 -19.64 -9.01
C VAL A 131 3.29 -20.20 -10.08
N THR A 132 2.04 -20.41 -9.75
CA THR A 132 1.04 -20.89 -10.71
C THR A 132 0.38 -19.69 -11.38
N PHE A 133 0.75 -19.44 -12.61
CA PHE A 133 0.00 -18.55 -13.49
C PHE A 133 -1.09 -19.38 -14.18
N THR A 134 -2.33 -19.05 -13.95
CA THR A 134 -3.47 -19.87 -14.36
C THR A 134 -3.78 -19.81 -15.85
N GLU A 135 -3.26 -18.81 -16.57
CA GLU A 135 -3.49 -18.61 -17.99
C GLU A 135 -2.31 -17.88 -18.66
N MET A 136 -2.10 -18.11 -19.96
CA MET A 136 -1.26 -17.22 -20.74
C MET A 136 -1.91 -15.86 -20.79
N GLY A 137 -1.27 -14.85 -20.22
CA GLY A 137 -1.87 -13.53 -20.10
C GLY A 137 -0.91 -12.46 -19.65
N ASN A 138 -1.45 -11.27 -19.57
CA ASN A 138 -0.71 -10.12 -19.05
C ASN A 138 -0.93 -10.02 -17.54
N TYR A 139 0.15 -10.00 -16.80
CA TYR A 139 0.15 -9.80 -15.37
C TYR A 139 0.87 -8.49 -15.04
N SER A 140 0.56 -7.89 -13.93
CA SER A 140 1.36 -6.83 -13.37
C SER A 140 2.08 -7.30 -12.11
N LEU A 141 3.31 -6.88 -11.96
CA LEU A 141 4.16 -7.16 -10.82
C LEU A 141 4.55 -5.85 -10.16
N ASN A 142 4.53 -5.81 -8.85
CA ASN A 142 5.19 -4.77 -8.10
C ASN A 142 5.88 -5.32 -6.85
N VAL A 143 6.86 -4.58 -6.38
CA VAL A 143 7.56 -4.84 -5.12
C VAL A 143 7.09 -3.80 -4.13
N ALA A 144 6.57 -4.25 -3.00
CA ALA A 144 6.13 -3.40 -1.92
C ALA A 144 7.14 -3.44 -0.77
N ILE A 145 7.48 -2.28 -0.24
CA ILE A 145 8.16 -2.15 1.04
C ILE A 145 7.15 -1.80 2.11
N PHE A 146 7.19 -2.50 3.22
CA PHE A 146 6.32 -2.32 4.37
C PHE A 146 7.14 -1.80 5.55
N PHE A 147 6.54 -0.93 6.30
CA PHE A 147 7.07 -0.38 7.55
C PHE A 147 5.92 -0.25 8.55
N LYS A 148 6.23 0.05 9.79
CA LYS A 148 5.25 0.05 10.89
C LYS A 148 4.03 0.92 10.60
N GLU A 149 4.24 2.08 9.98
CA GLU A 149 3.20 3.09 9.73
C GLU A 149 2.52 2.94 8.35
N GLY A 150 2.98 2.02 7.50
CA GLY A 150 2.41 1.88 6.17
C GLY A 150 3.24 1.06 5.18
N TYR A 151 3.11 1.41 3.91
CA TYR A 151 3.82 0.73 2.82
C TYR A 151 3.99 1.67 1.63
N ALA A 152 4.96 1.35 0.77
CA ALA A 152 5.15 1.96 -0.54
C ALA A 152 5.30 0.88 -1.61
N TYR A 153 4.58 1.02 -2.71
CA TYR A 153 4.66 0.12 -3.87
C TYR A 153 5.59 0.68 -4.93
N SER A 154 6.33 -0.21 -5.61
CA SER A 154 6.96 0.14 -6.88
C SER A 154 5.91 0.51 -7.93
N ASN A 155 6.36 1.10 -9.03
CA ASN A 155 5.55 1.14 -10.24
C ASN A 155 5.26 -0.30 -10.73
N TYR A 156 4.15 -0.47 -11.45
CA TYR A 156 3.84 -1.74 -12.05
C TYR A 156 4.84 -2.08 -13.16
N THR A 157 5.32 -3.33 -13.14
CA THR A 157 6.05 -3.94 -14.24
C THR A 157 5.15 -5.01 -14.87
N PHE A 158 4.98 -4.97 -16.17
CA PHE A 158 4.12 -5.92 -16.87
C PHE A 158 4.89 -7.20 -17.21
N LEU A 159 4.23 -8.33 -16.99
CA LEU A 159 4.69 -9.67 -17.35
C LEU A 159 3.77 -10.17 -18.46
N THR A 160 4.35 -10.53 -19.59
CA THR A 160 3.64 -11.28 -20.65
C THR A 160 4.17 -12.71 -20.63
N LEU A 161 3.31 -13.66 -20.37
CA LEU A 161 3.65 -15.09 -20.26
C LEU A 161 3.05 -15.87 -21.42
#